data_4bbfef2f1f6978afdf7f5517abed86f1
#
_entry.id   4bbfef2f1f6978afdf7f5517abed86f1
#
_cell.length_a   1.000
_cell.length_b   1.000
_cell.length_c   1.000
_cell.angle_alpha   90.00
_cell.angle_beta   90.00
_cell.angle_gamma   90.00
#
_symmetry.space_group_name_H-M   'P 1'
#
loop_
_entity.id
_entity.type
_entity.pdbx_description
1 polymer ?
#
loop_
_entity_poly.entity_id
_entity_poly.type
_entity_poly.pdbx_seq_one_letter_code
_entity_poly.pdbx_strand_id
1 'polypeptide(L)'
;MQNITSGKSLAPSAPLISFIIPEYNLPFSLLTECLDSLLSLDLDASQREIILVDDGSDDSILPLLDGYLDHIIYIRQPNGGLSAARNRAIPLCTGRYIQFVDGDDMLIPQVYNELIDILEKQPDTDMLLFHHTSKATKHSAPVVAEAPVSGTAFMRHNNLRASAWGYIFRRSILGNLRFTPDLLHEDEEFTPLLMIRAERVIETDATAYFYRQRKGSIVNDDDDSHKQKRLDDMMRIILSLNASAAHGPIEERTALRRRIDQLTMDYIYNIIILTRSEQQLSERTEQLSREGLFPLPDANYTSKYKWFSRLSASPAGLKLLLRSLPLLRRFTD
;
A
#
# COMPACT_ATOMS: atom_id res chain seq x y z
N MET A 1 20.67 -28.45 51.84
CA MET A 1 20.20 -27.21 51.17
C MET A 1 20.16 -27.50 49.67
N GLN A 2 18.99 -27.76 49.14
CA GLN A 2 18.81 -27.99 47.71
C GLN A 2 18.53 -26.65 47.03
N ASN A 3 19.39 -26.27 46.09
CA ASN A 3 19.19 -25.09 45.26
C ASN A 3 18.06 -25.39 44.25
N ILE A 4 16.91 -24.78 44.45
CA ILE A 4 15.82 -24.74 43.48
C ILE A 4 16.17 -23.62 42.49
N THR A 5 16.72 -23.98 41.35
CA THR A 5 16.81 -23.08 40.20
C THR A 5 15.41 -22.91 39.64
N SER A 6 14.80 -21.74 39.88
CA SER A 6 13.54 -21.36 39.25
C SER A 6 13.79 -21.19 37.76
N GLY A 7 13.36 -22.15 36.96
CA GLY A 7 13.22 -21.99 35.51
C GLY A 7 12.23 -20.86 35.27
N LYS A 8 12.71 -19.70 34.84
CA LYS A 8 11.84 -18.68 34.21
C LYS A 8 11.22 -19.34 32.99
N SER A 9 9.92 -19.65 33.04
CA SER A 9 9.12 -19.86 31.85
C SER A 9 9.13 -18.54 31.05
N LEU A 10 10.00 -18.45 30.06
CA LEU A 10 9.92 -17.36 29.08
C LEU A 10 8.58 -17.54 28.40
N ALA A 11 7.66 -16.59 28.54
CA ALA A 11 6.50 -16.50 27.69
C ALA A 11 6.99 -16.56 26.24
N PRO A 12 6.31 -17.30 25.34
CA PRO A 12 6.73 -17.37 23.95
C PRO A 12 6.88 -15.94 23.42
N SER A 13 8.04 -15.65 22.83
CA SER A 13 8.29 -14.34 22.22
C SER A 13 7.25 -14.14 21.10
N ALA A 14 6.67 -12.93 21.02
CA ALA A 14 5.77 -12.61 19.95
C ALA A 14 6.46 -12.84 18.58
N PRO A 15 5.73 -13.30 17.56
CA PRO A 15 6.27 -13.45 16.21
C PRO A 15 6.97 -12.17 15.73
N LEU A 16 7.96 -12.32 14.87
CA LEU A 16 8.61 -11.16 14.26
C LEU A 16 7.65 -10.47 13.29
N ILE A 17 7.00 -11.23 12.41
CA ILE A 17 6.12 -10.68 11.36
C ILE A 17 4.78 -11.44 11.33
N SER A 18 3.67 -10.67 11.28
CA SER A 18 2.35 -11.15 10.88
C SER A 18 2.12 -10.80 9.42
N PHE A 19 1.94 -11.81 8.57
CA PHE A 19 1.55 -11.65 7.17
C PHE A 19 0.03 -11.70 7.07
N ILE A 20 -0.58 -10.73 6.41
CA ILE A 20 -2.02 -10.67 6.15
C ILE A 20 -2.26 -10.88 4.67
N ILE A 21 -3.02 -11.92 4.33
CA ILE A 21 -3.33 -12.31 2.95
C ILE A 21 -4.84 -12.25 2.76
N PRO A 22 -5.39 -11.20 2.12
CA PRO A 22 -6.77 -11.22 1.64
C PRO A 22 -6.88 -12.07 0.39
N GLU A 23 -7.96 -12.84 0.28
CA GLU A 23 -8.26 -13.67 -0.88
C GLU A 23 -9.76 -13.56 -1.21
N TYR A 24 -10.10 -13.55 -2.51
CA TYR A 24 -11.47 -13.62 -3.02
C TYR A 24 -11.46 -14.23 -4.42
N ASN A 25 -12.08 -15.40 -4.58
CA ASN A 25 -12.20 -16.11 -5.87
C ASN A 25 -10.87 -16.25 -6.64
N LEU A 26 -9.75 -16.40 -5.92
CA LEU A 26 -8.45 -16.61 -6.55
C LEU A 26 -8.29 -18.06 -7.02
N PRO A 27 -7.66 -18.28 -8.18
CA PRO A 27 -7.17 -19.61 -8.53
C PRO A 27 -6.26 -20.15 -7.42
N PHE A 28 -6.59 -21.35 -6.89
CA PHE A 28 -5.87 -21.92 -5.74
C PHE A 28 -4.37 -22.08 -5.99
N SER A 29 -3.95 -22.33 -7.25
CA SER A 29 -2.54 -22.40 -7.61
C SER A 29 -1.77 -21.10 -7.36
N LEU A 30 -2.41 -19.93 -7.49
CA LEU A 30 -1.78 -18.65 -7.18
C LEU A 30 -1.63 -18.47 -5.67
N LEU A 31 -2.66 -18.83 -4.92
CA LEU A 31 -2.62 -18.76 -3.46
C LEU A 31 -1.56 -19.70 -2.89
N THR A 32 -1.38 -20.91 -3.44
CA THR A 32 -0.32 -21.83 -3.01
C THR A 32 1.06 -21.25 -3.28
N GLU A 33 1.29 -20.67 -4.46
CA GLU A 33 2.56 -19.98 -4.76
C GLU A 33 2.85 -18.83 -3.75
N CYS A 34 1.82 -18.08 -3.38
CA CYS A 34 1.93 -17.04 -2.35
C CYS A 34 2.33 -17.66 -1.00
N LEU A 35 1.57 -18.64 -0.51
CA LEU A 35 1.83 -19.32 0.78
C LEU A 35 3.21 -19.98 0.82
N ASP A 36 3.60 -20.70 -0.25
CA ASP A 36 4.91 -21.35 -0.35
C ASP A 36 6.05 -20.32 -0.29
N SER A 37 5.87 -19.14 -0.89
CA SER A 37 6.87 -18.10 -0.81
C SER A 37 7.10 -17.60 0.62
N LEU A 38 6.02 -17.50 1.42
CA LEU A 38 6.09 -17.11 2.84
C LEU A 38 6.67 -18.24 3.71
N LEU A 39 6.32 -19.48 3.41
CA LEU A 39 6.80 -20.65 4.16
C LEU A 39 8.28 -20.95 3.91
N SER A 40 8.82 -20.50 2.77
CA SER A 40 10.23 -20.64 2.41
C SER A 40 11.16 -19.55 2.96
N LEU A 41 10.64 -18.59 3.72
CA LEU A 41 11.46 -17.58 4.39
C LEU A 41 12.26 -18.20 5.55
N ASP A 42 13.44 -17.63 5.83
CA ASP A 42 14.32 -18.00 6.95
C ASP A 42 13.73 -17.54 8.31
N LEU A 43 12.49 -17.92 8.57
CA LEU A 43 11.75 -17.66 9.79
C LEU A 43 11.22 -18.98 10.36
N ASP A 44 11.48 -19.23 11.61
CA ASP A 44 10.84 -20.34 12.33
C ASP A 44 9.31 -20.13 12.43
N ALA A 45 8.56 -21.23 12.66
CA ALA A 45 7.12 -21.17 12.85
C ALA A 45 6.70 -20.26 14.00
N SER A 46 7.56 -20.06 15.02
CA SER A 46 7.33 -19.13 16.13
C SER A 46 7.65 -17.66 15.79
N GLN A 47 8.36 -17.41 14.69
CA GLN A 47 8.76 -16.06 14.28
C GLN A 47 7.82 -15.47 13.22
N ARG A 48 6.98 -16.29 12.59
CA ARG A 48 5.99 -15.83 11.61
C ARG A 48 4.57 -16.20 12.01
N GLU A 49 3.65 -15.36 11.62
CA GLU A 49 2.21 -15.58 11.71
C GLU A 49 1.60 -15.27 10.34
N ILE A 50 0.83 -16.18 9.79
CA ILE A 50 0.18 -16.01 8.48
C ILE A 50 -1.33 -16.03 8.69
N ILE A 51 -2.01 -14.93 8.36
CA ILE A 51 -3.46 -14.78 8.51
C ILE A 51 -4.06 -14.66 7.12
N LEU A 52 -4.74 -15.72 6.69
CA LEU A 52 -5.44 -15.81 5.40
C LEU A 52 -6.91 -15.48 5.62
N VAL A 53 -7.40 -14.46 4.92
CA VAL A 53 -8.80 -14.03 4.98
C VAL A 53 -9.48 -14.30 3.65
N ASP A 54 -10.34 -15.30 3.60
CA ASP A 54 -11.27 -15.57 2.51
C ASP A 54 -12.45 -14.59 2.63
N ASP A 55 -12.51 -13.62 1.75
CA ASP A 55 -13.53 -12.56 1.72
C ASP A 55 -14.81 -13.01 1.02
N GLY A 56 -15.25 -14.24 1.32
CA GLY A 56 -16.54 -14.78 0.86
C GLY A 56 -16.49 -15.30 -0.56
N SER A 57 -15.40 -16.01 -0.93
CA SER A 57 -15.32 -16.71 -2.22
C SER A 57 -16.52 -17.61 -2.45
N ASP A 58 -16.94 -17.77 -3.71
CA ASP A 58 -18.12 -18.56 -4.08
C ASP A 58 -18.03 -19.98 -3.51
N ASP A 59 -16.89 -20.63 -3.73
CA ASP A 59 -16.54 -21.90 -3.12
C ASP A 59 -15.54 -21.71 -1.97
N SER A 60 -15.75 -22.42 -0.84
CA SER A 60 -14.81 -22.37 0.27
C SER A 60 -13.49 -23.02 -0.13
N ILE A 61 -12.39 -22.31 0.06
CA ILE A 61 -11.04 -22.84 -0.19
C ILE A 61 -10.53 -23.72 0.97
N LEU A 62 -11.22 -23.76 2.11
CA LEU A 62 -10.80 -24.50 3.31
C LEU A 62 -10.43 -25.98 3.03
N PRO A 63 -11.19 -26.76 2.22
CA PRO A 63 -10.83 -28.14 1.92
C PRO A 63 -9.52 -28.27 1.12
N LEU A 64 -9.08 -27.21 0.45
CA LEU A 64 -7.87 -27.21 -0.35
C LEU A 64 -6.63 -26.85 0.47
N LEU A 65 -6.82 -26.31 1.69
CA LEU A 65 -5.76 -25.83 2.56
C LEU A 65 -5.16 -26.89 3.50
N ASP A 66 -5.54 -28.16 3.37
CA ASP A 66 -5.16 -29.24 4.30
C ASP A 66 -3.65 -29.26 4.61
N GLY A 67 -2.80 -29.07 3.60
CA GLY A 67 -1.33 -29.01 3.78
C GLY A 67 -0.80 -27.70 4.42
N TYR A 68 -1.66 -26.70 4.65
CA TYR A 68 -1.26 -25.40 5.18
C TYR A 68 -1.85 -25.06 6.54
N LEU A 69 -2.86 -25.82 7.01
CA LEU A 69 -3.64 -25.47 8.22
C LEU A 69 -2.78 -25.37 9.49
N ASP A 70 -1.70 -26.13 9.58
CA ASP A 70 -0.78 -26.06 10.72
C ASP A 70 0.11 -24.81 10.72
N HIS A 71 0.10 -24.04 9.64
CA HIS A 71 0.98 -22.89 9.42
C HIS A 71 0.24 -21.56 9.31
N ILE A 72 -1.10 -21.59 9.19
CA ILE A 72 -1.91 -20.39 8.91
C ILE A 72 -3.09 -20.27 9.89
N ILE A 73 -3.54 -19.03 10.09
CA ILE A 73 -4.83 -18.72 10.68
C ILE A 73 -5.79 -18.43 9.52
N TYR A 74 -6.72 -19.34 9.27
CA TYR A 74 -7.74 -19.15 8.23
C TYR A 74 -9.01 -18.53 8.79
N ILE A 75 -9.51 -17.51 8.10
CA ILE A 75 -10.75 -16.82 8.44
C ILE A 75 -11.58 -16.69 7.17
N ARG A 76 -12.87 -17.02 7.25
CA ARG A 76 -13.82 -16.71 6.19
C ARG A 76 -14.85 -15.71 6.70
N GLN A 77 -15.17 -14.72 5.87
CA GLN A 77 -16.22 -13.73 6.14
C GLN A 77 -17.15 -13.56 4.94
N PRO A 78 -18.34 -13.00 5.09
CA PRO A 78 -19.13 -12.50 3.96
C PRO A 78 -18.32 -11.45 3.18
N ASN A 79 -18.43 -11.46 1.84
CA ASN A 79 -17.69 -10.50 1.01
C ASN A 79 -17.93 -9.06 1.47
N GLY A 80 -16.86 -8.38 1.81
CA GLY A 80 -16.84 -7.00 2.27
C GLY A 80 -15.80 -6.15 1.53
N GLY A 81 -15.07 -6.75 0.58
CA GLY A 81 -14.00 -6.13 -0.19
C GLY A 81 -12.64 -6.13 0.52
N LEU A 82 -11.62 -5.79 -0.23
CA LEU A 82 -10.20 -5.85 0.17
C LEU A 82 -9.91 -5.13 1.51
N SER A 83 -10.45 -3.93 1.68
CA SER A 83 -10.33 -3.15 2.93
C SER A 83 -10.89 -3.90 4.13
N ALA A 84 -12.08 -4.52 3.98
CA ALA A 84 -12.73 -5.26 5.05
C ALA A 84 -11.93 -6.52 5.42
N ALA A 85 -11.42 -7.24 4.44
CA ALA A 85 -10.57 -8.42 4.65
C ALA A 85 -9.28 -8.07 5.42
N ARG A 86 -8.55 -7.04 5.00
CA ARG A 86 -7.36 -6.57 5.73
C ARG A 86 -7.70 -6.11 7.14
N ASN A 87 -8.78 -5.33 7.31
CA ASN A 87 -9.23 -4.86 8.62
C ASN A 87 -9.63 -6.00 9.56
N ARG A 88 -10.17 -7.11 9.03
CA ARG A 88 -10.54 -8.30 9.80
C ARG A 88 -9.32 -8.98 10.42
N ALA A 89 -8.20 -9.02 9.70
CA ALA A 89 -6.97 -9.66 10.15
C ALA A 89 -6.16 -8.79 11.15
N ILE A 90 -6.16 -7.48 10.98
CA ILE A 90 -5.33 -6.56 11.78
C ILE A 90 -5.42 -6.81 13.30
N PRO A 91 -6.61 -6.95 13.94
CA PRO A 91 -6.69 -7.16 15.38
C PRO A 91 -6.18 -8.53 15.86
N LEU A 92 -5.97 -9.47 14.95
CA LEU A 92 -5.46 -10.81 15.24
C LEU A 92 -3.93 -10.88 15.16
N CYS A 93 -3.28 -9.88 14.55
CA CYS A 93 -1.84 -9.82 14.45
C CYS A 93 -1.19 -9.72 15.84
N THR A 94 -0.30 -10.64 16.14
CA THR A 94 0.50 -10.65 17.37
C THR A 94 1.96 -10.30 17.11
N GLY A 95 2.41 -10.37 15.86
CA GLY A 95 3.77 -10.05 15.45
C GLY A 95 4.21 -8.62 15.77
N ARG A 96 5.52 -8.44 15.91
CA ARG A 96 6.13 -7.12 16.08
C ARG A 96 5.87 -6.24 14.87
N TYR A 97 5.96 -6.82 13.69
CA TYR A 97 5.72 -6.18 12.40
C TYR A 97 4.50 -6.77 11.71
N ILE A 98 3.94 -6.02 10.78
CA ILE A 98 2.87 -6.46 9.88
C ILE A 98 3.32 -6.25 8.44
N GLN A 99 2.99 -7.21 7.58
CA GLN A 99 3.15 -7.15 6.12
C GLN A 99 1.84 -7.57 5.46
N PHE A 100 1.30 -6.73 4.58
CA PHE A 100 0.22 -7.16 3.68
C PHE A 100 0.82 -7.84 2.45
N VAL A 101 0.20 -8.92 2.00
CA VAL A 101 0.60 -9.64 0.79
C VAL A 101 -0.67 -9.98 0.02
N ASP A 102 -0.77 -9.56 -1.23
CA ASP A 102 -1.92 -9.92 -2.05
C ASP A 102 -1.83 -11.41 -2.45
N GLY A 103 -2.96 -12.13 -2.37
CA GLY A 103 -2.97 -13.61 -2.48
C GLY A 103 -2.58 -14.16 -3.85
N ASP A 104 -2.51 -13.32 -4.89
CA ASP A 104 -2.03 -13.66 -6.23
C ASP A 104 -0.56 -13.28 -6.49
N ASP A 105 0.13 -12.71 -5.50
CA ASP A 105 1.52 -12.28 -5.56
C ASP A 105 2.44 -13.19 -4.74
N MET A 106 3.74 -12.92 -4.74
CA MET A 106 4.75 -13.70 -3.99
C MET A 106 5.81 -12.78 -3.38
N LEU A 107 6.39 -13.21 -2.27
CA LEU A 107 7.67 -12.67 -1.83
C LEU A 107 8.80 -13.33 -2.61
N ILE A 108 9.94 -12.64 -2.71
CA ILE A 108 11.18 -13.21 -3.28
C ILE A 108 12.09 -13.60 -2.11
N PRO A 109 12.09 -14.88 -1.68
CA PRO A 109 12.66 -15.27 -0.38
C PRO A 109 14.12 -14.86 -0.19
N GLN A 110 14.96 -15.01 -1.21
CA GLN A 110 16.39 -14.69 -1.14
C GLN A 110 16.64 -13.22 -0.79
N VAL A 111 15.79 -12.32 -1.32
CA VAL A 111 15.89 -10.87 -1.06
C VAL A 111 15.16 -10.50 0.22
N TYR A 112 14.00 -11.13 0.47
CA TYR A 112 13.19 -10.83 1.64
C TYR A 112 13.89 -11.23 2.95
N ASN A 113 14.69 -12.29 2.95
CA ASN A 113 15.49 -12.71 4.10
C ASN A 113 16.51 -11.63 4.51
N GLU A 114 17.07 -10.88 3.57
CA GLU A 114 17.92 -9.73 3.90
C GLU A 114 17.14 -8.59 4.57
N LEU A 115 15.84 -8.40 4.23
CA LEU A 115 14.96 -7.45 4.93
C LEU A 115 14.70 -7.90 6.37
N ILE A 116 14.52 -9.21 6.60
CA ILE A 116 14.39 -9.78 7.95
C ILE A 116 15.65 -9.48 8.76
N ASP A 117 16.82 -9.71 8.20
CA ASP A 117 18.11 -9.41 8.81
C ASP A 117 18.23 -7.93 9.21
N ILE A 118 17.75 -7.01 8.36
CA ILE A 118 17.75 -5.57 8.68
C ILE A 118 16.86 -5.28 9.88
N LEU A 119 15.64 -5.86 9.92
CA LEU A 119 14.70 -5.68 11.05
C LEU A 119 15.24 -6.25 12.37
N GLU A 120 15.97 -7.36 12.32
CA GLU A 120 16.62 -7.94 13.50
C GLU A 120 17.78 -7.09 14.01
N LYS A 121 18.61 -6.57 13.11
CA LYS A 121 19.75 -5.69 13.43
C LYS A 121 19.32 -4.29 13.84
N GLN A 122 18.16 -3.83 13.36
CA GLN A 122 17.60 -2.51 13.65
C GLN A 122 16.17 -2.64 14.22
N PRO A 123 16.01 -3.16 15.44
CA PRO A 123 14.71 -3.47 16.02
C PRO A 123 13.83 -2.24 16.30
N ASP A 124 14.35 -1.03 16.17
CA ASP A 124 13.61 0.22 16.32
C ASP A 124 13.02 0.74 15.00
N THR A 125 13.19 0.01 13.89
CA THR A 125 12.59 0.36 12.61
C THR A 125 11.06 0.38 12.72
N ASP A 126 10.43 1.46 12.26
CA ASP A 126 8.98 1.57 12.21
C ASP A 126 8.41 1.17 10.85
N MET A 127 9.11 1.52 9.76
CA MET A 127 8.76 1.07 8.40
C MET A 127 10.02 0.71 7.63
N LEU A 128 9.97 -0.39 6.88
CA LEU A 128 11.02 -0.85 5.98
C LEU A 128 10.42 -0.93 4.57
N LEU A 129 10.89 -0.08 3.66
CA LEU A 129 10.39 0.04 2.29
C LEU A 129 11.23 -0.79 1.33
N PHE A 130 10.59 -1.40 0.34
CA PHE A 130 11.25 -2.21 -0.67
C PHE A 130 10.58 -2.05 -2.05
N HIS A 131 11.18 -2.60 -3.08
CA HIS A 131 10.69 -2.57 -4.46
C HIS A 131 10.01 -3.87 -4.86
N HIS A 132 9.30 -3.80 -5.99
CA HIS A 132 8.67 -4.96 -6.62
C HIS A 132 9.15 -5.14 -8.06
N THR A 133 8.88 -6.30 -8.60
CA THR A 133 9.06 -6.63 -10.01
C THR A 133 7.87 -7.45 -10.52
N SER A 134 7.59 -7.37 -11.82
CA SER A 134 6.68 -8.28 -12.52
C SER A 134 7.43 -9.28 -13.43
N LYS A 135 8.76 -9.30 -13.33
CA LYS A 135 9.63 -10.17 -14.14
C LYS A 135 10.49 -11.03 -13.23
N ALA A 136 10.77 -12.25 -13.66
CA ALA A 136 11.76 -13.07 -12.96
C ALA A 136 13.11 -12.33 -12.92
N THR A 137 13.60 -12.09 -11.71
CA THR A 137 14.89 -11.42 -11.47
C THR A 137 15.82 -12.37 -10.72
N LYS A 138 17.13 -12.26 -11.02
CA LYS A 138 18.15 -12.92 -10.20
C LYS A 138 18.67 -11.88 -9.21
N HIS A 139 18.63 -12.22 -7.94
CA HIS A 139 19.31 -11.43 -6.91
C HIS A 139 20.82 -11.61 -7.08
N SER A 140 21.57 -10.52 -7.22
CA SER A 140 23.00 -10.57 -7.57
C SER A 140 23.89 -9.72 -6.67
N ALA A 141 23.32 -8.89 -5.81
CA ALA A 141 24.05 -8.02 -4.90
C ALA A 141 23.35 -7.93 -3.54
N PRO A 142 24.07 -7.76 -2.42
CA PRO A 142 23.46 -7.52 -1.12
C PRO A 142 22.56 -6.29 -1.13
N VAL A 143 21.48 -6.36 -0.33
CA VAL A 143 20.55 -5.25 -0.17
C VAL A 143 21.22 -4.06 0.50
N VAL A 144 21.07 -2.88 -0.09
CA VAL A 144 21.52 -1.62 0.49
C VAL A 144 20.34 -0.94 1.20
N ALA A 145 20.56 -0.62 2.47
CA ALA A 145 19.60 0.12 3.29
C ALA A 145 20.10 1.55 3.50
N GLU A 146 19.21 2.52 3.25
CA GLU A 146 19.49 3.93 3.51
C GLU A 146 19.46 4.24 5.02
N ALA A 147 20.03 5.37 5.40
CA ALA A 147 19.94 5.85 6.77
C ALA A 147 18.48 6.14 7.14
N PRO A 148 18.01 5.75 8.36
CA PRO A 148 16.64 5.95 8.76
C PRO A 148 16.28 7.44 8.88
N VAL A 149 15.09 7.79 8.39
CA VAL A 149 14.49 9.14 8.50
C VAL A 149 13.08 9.04 9.08
N SER A 150 12.51 10.15 9.57
CA SER A 150 11.10 10.13 9.95
C SER A 150 10.20 10.03 8.70
N GLY A 151 9.01 9.42 8.85
CA GLY A 151 8.05 9.30 7.75
C GLY A 151 7.61 10.66 7.21
N THR A 152 7.50 11.67 8.07
CA THR A 152 7.23 13.06 7.65
C THR A 152 8.38 13.63 6.82
N ALA A 153 9.64 13.40 7.20
CA ALA A 153 10.80 13.79 6.42
C ALA A 153 10.84 13.04 5.08
N PHE A 154 10.60 11.71 5.10
CA PHE A 154 10.53 10.91 3.89
C PHE A 154 9.51 11.47 2.88
N MET A 155 8.26 11.68 3.32
CA MET A 155 7.19 12.19 2.46
C MET A 155 7.43 13.60 1.93
N ARG A 156 8.14 14.45 2.67
CA ARG A 156 8.48 15.81 2.23
C ARG A 156 9.50 15.84 1.10
N HIS A 157 10.35 14.82 1.00
CA HIS A 157 11.47 14.80 0.04
C HIS A 157 11.32 13.74 -1.05
N ASN A 158 10.56 12.67 -0.80
CA ASN A 158 10.41 11.55 -1.72
C ASN A 158 8.97 11.42 -2.25
N ASN A 159 8.83 10.70 -3.36
CA ASN A 159 7.52 10.32 -3.87
C ASN A 159 7.08 9.04 -3.17
N LEU A 160 5.96 9.12 -2.44
CA LEU A 160 5.42 7.97 -1.76
C LEU A 160 4.77 6.99 -2.74
N ARG A 161 5.22 5.73 -2.72
CA ARG A 161 4.46 4.62 -3.30
C ARG A 161 3.49 4.13 -2.23
N ALA A 162 2.20 4.20 -2.51
CA ALA A 162 1.17 3.92 -1.52
C ALA A 162 0.80 2.44 -1.39
N SER A 163 1.24 1.56 -2.31
CA SER A 163 0.89 0.14 -2.30
C SER A 163 1.09 -0.50 -0.93
N ALA A 164 0.01 -0.99 -0.31
CA ALA A 164 0.02 -1.53 1.05
C ALA A 164 0.98 -2.72 1.23
N TRP A 165 1.23 -3.47 0.16
CA TRP A 165 2.19 -4.58 0.13
C TRP A 165 3.65 -4.15 -0.03
N GLY A 166 3.93 -2.87 -0.31
CA GLY A 166 5.28 -2.34 -0.63
C GLY A 166 6.18 -2.05 0.57
N TYR A 167 5.79 -2.44 1.78
CA TYR A 167 6.55 -2.17 3.00
C TYR A 167 6.18 -3.13 4.14
N ILE A 168 7.14 -3.31 5.06
CA ILE A 168 6.91 -3.93 6.37
C ILE A 168 6.78 -2.79 7.38
N PHE A 169 5.84 -2.88 8.31
CA PHE A 169 5.68 -1.83 9.33
C PHE A 169 5.48 -2.37 10.73
N ARG A 170 5.96 -1.64 11.71
CA ARG A 170 5.81 -1.96 13.13
C ARG A 170 4.34 -1.87 13.53
N ARG A 171 3.80 -2.93 14.11
CA ARG A 171 2.40 -3.01 14.54
C ARG A 171 1.97 -1.87 15.47
N SER A 172 2.87 -1.39 16.34
CA SER A 172 2.54 -0.32 17.32
C SER A 172 2.21 1.03 16.68
N ILE A 173 2.76 1.35 15.49
CA ILE A 173 2.45 2.63 14.83
C ILE A 173 1.05 2.65 14.19
N LEU A 174 0.43 1.47 14.02
CA LEU A 174 -0.89 1.36 13.41
C LEU A 174 -1.98 2.01 14.28
N GLY A 175 -1.95 1.78 15.59
CA GLY A 175 -2.98 2.28 16.51
C GLY A 175 -4.39 1.90 16.06
N ASN A 176 -5.23 2.92 15.92
CA ASN A 176 -6.61 2.80 15.45
C ASN A 176 -6.79 2.98 13.92
N LEU A 177 -5.71 3.15 13.16
CA LEU A 177 -5.79 3.31 11.70
C LEU A 177 -6.31 2.01 11.07
N ARG A 178 -7.27 2.16 10.17
CA ARG A 178 -7.88 1.07 9.40
C ARG A 178 -8.08 1.53 7.96
N PHE A 179 -8.18 0.58 7.05
CA PHE A 179 -8.59 0.88 5.68
C PHE A 179 -10.03 1.33 5.64
N THR A 180 -10.35 2.34 4.85
CA THR A 180 -11.73 2.78 4.63
C THR A 180 -12.46 1.73 3.77
N PRO A 181 -13.58 1.15 4.24
CA PRO A 181 -14.34 0.18 3.45
C PRO A 181 -14.90 0.78 2.16
N ASP A 182 -15.12 -0.07 1.15
CA ASP A 182 -15.71 0.28 -0.15
C ASP A 182 -14.99 1.46 -0.85
N LEU A 183 -13.69 1.53 -0.74
CA LEU A 183 -12.85 2.53 -1.35
C LEU A 183 -11.89 1.87 -2.34
N LEU A 184 -11.93 2.29 -3.59
CA LEU A 184 -10.91 1.91 -4.58
C LEU A 184 -9.63 2.71 -4.31
N HIS A 185 -8.47 2.04 -4.38
CA HIS A 185 -7.18 2.64 -4.04
C HIS A 185 -7.10 3.07 -2.56
N GLU A 186 -7.63 2.25 -1.67
CA GLU A 186 -7.65 2.43 -0.22
C GLU A 186 -6.26 2.65 0.39
N ASP A 187 -5.24 2.12 -0.27
CA ASP A 187 -3.84 2.27 0.09
C ASP A 187 -3.33 3.71 -0.09
N GLU A 188 -3.90 4.48 -1.02
CA GLU A 188 -3.58 5.90 -1.22
C GLU A 188 -4.03 6.78 -0.05
N GLU A 189 -4.99 6.33 0.75
CA GLU A 189 -5.37 6.96 2.02
C GLU A 189 -4.58 6.40 3.19
N PHE A 190 -4.52 5.07 3.30
CA PHE A 190 -3.94 4.36 4.45
C PHE A 190 -2.44 4.61 4.60
N THR A 191 -1.68 4.47 3.52
CA THR A 191 -0.20 4.52 3.57
C THR A 191 0.35 5.89 3.99
N PRO A 192 -0.13 7.04 3.48
CA PRO A 192 0.32 8.34 3.98
C PRO A 192 0.02 8.56 5.47
N LEU A 193 -1.17 8.11 5.93
CA LEU A 193 -1.57 8.22 7.33
C LEU A 193 -0.77 7.32 8.25
N LEU A 194 -0.33 6.16 7.78
CA LEU A 194 0.58 5.28 8.49
C LEU A 194 2.00 5.88 8.52
N MET A 195 2.46 6.38 7.36
CA MET A 195 3.82 6.91 7.18
C MET A 195 4.10 8.09 8.12
N ILE A 196 3.17 9.03 8.30
CA ILE A 196 3.38 10.17 9.21
C ILE A 196 3.54 9.77 10.69
N ARG A 197 3.16 8.53 11.06
CA ARG A 197 3.31 7.99 12.42
C ARG A 197 4.66 7.32 12.65
N ALA A 198 5.43 7.10 11.58
CA ALA A 198 6.73 6.43 11.65
C ALA A 198 7.85 7.42 11.96
N GLU A 199 8.62 7.15 13.01
CA GLU A 199 9.80 7.94 13.38
C GLU A 199 11.08 7.40 12.70
N ARG A 200 11.07 6.11 12.31
CA ARG A 200 12.22 5.44 11.71
C ARG A 200 11.80 4.63 10.48
N VAL A 201 11.87 5.29 9.33
CA VAL A 201 11.64 4.70 8.01
C VAL A 201 13.00 4.40 7.37
N ILE A 202 13.19 3.18 6.93
CA ILE A 202 14.36 2.74 6.18
C ILE A 202 13.91 2.42 4.75
N GLU A 203 14.48 3.10 3.77
CA GLU A 203 14.32 2.74 2.35
C GLU A 203 15.42 1.77 1.95
N THR A 204 15.08 0.77 1.14
CA THR A 204 16.05 -0.19 0.58
C THR A 204 15.93 -0.28 -0.93
N ASP A 205 16.97 -0.74 -1.58
CA ASP A 205 16.97 -1.10 -3.01
C ASP A 205 16.47 -2.54 -3.26
N ALA A 206 16.04 -3.24 -2.21
CA ALA A 206 15.57 -4.62 -2.26
C ALA A 206 14.37 -4.78 -3.20
N THR A 207 14.49 -5.58 -4.25
CA THR A 207 13.35 -6.02 -5.05
C THR A 207 12.82 -7.32 -4.46
N ALA A 208 12.00 -7.21 -3.40
CA ALA A 208 11.60 -8.31 -2.53
C ALA A 208 10.18 -8.86 -2.80
N TYR A 209 9.44 -8.23 -3.68
CA TYR A 209 8.05 -8.55 -3.99
C TYR A 209 7.86 -8.84 -5.49
N PHE A 210 7.19 -9.93 -5.83
CA PHE A 210 6.82 -10.27 -7.20
C PHE A 210 5.35 -9.94 -7.39
N TYR A 211 5.08 -8.83 -8.11
CA TYR A 211 3.75 -8.37 -8.47
C TYR A 211 3.30 -9.04 -9.76
N ARG A 212 2.26 -9.86 -9.69
CA ARG A 212 1.74 -10.61 -10.83
C ARG A 212 0.77 -9.78 -11.65
N GLN A 213 1.10 -9.59 -12.92
CA GLN A 213 0.16 -8.97 -13.87
C GLN A 213 -0.79 -10.04 -14.43
N ARG A 214 -2.10 -9.91 -14.17
CA ARG A 214 -3.12 -10.82 -14.72
C ARG A 214 -4.29 -10.07 -15.34
N LYS A 215 -4.96 -10.74 -16.31
CA LYS A 215 -6.25 -10.29 -16.83
C LYS A 215 -7.32 -10.47 -15.74
N GLY A 216 -8.18 -9.48 -15.55
CA GLY A 216 -9.22 -9.52 -14.51
C GLY A 216 -8.79 -8.94 -13.14
N SER A 217 -7.64 -8.27 -13.06
CA SER A 217 -7.33 -7.41 -11.91
C SER A 217 -8.34 -6.26 -11.81
N ILE A 218 -8.76 -5.92 -10.59
CA ILE A 218 -9.72 -4.84 -10.29
C ILE A 218 -9.35 -3.51 -10.98
N VAL A 219 -8.07 -3.29 -11.23
CA VAL A 219 -7.55 -2.07 -11.85
C VAL A 219 -7.90 -1.95 -13.36
N ASN A 220 -8.25 -3.06 -14.03
CA ASN A 220 -8.40 -3.14 -15.49
C ASN A 220 -9.86 -3.15 -15.98
N ASP A 221 -10.82 -2.84 -15.12
CA ASP A 221 -12.22 -2.75 -15.54
C ASP A 221 -12.52 -1.41 -16.22
N ASP A 222 -12.93 -1.47 -17.50
CA ASP A 222 -13.16 -0.31 -18.37
C ASP A 222 -14.63 0.14 -18.43
N ASP A 223 -15.51 -0.41 -17.58
CA ASP A 223 -16.90 0.02 -17.50
C ASP A 223 -17.02 1.48 -17.01
N ASP A 224 -17.99 2.23 -17.55
CA ASP A 224 -18.16 3.65 -17.22
C ASP A 224 -18.58 3.88 -15.77
N SER A 225 -19.32 2.95 -15.17
CA SER A 225 -19.66 3.01 -13.74
C SER A 225 -18.42 2.85 -12.86
N HIS A 226 -17.51 1.95 -13.24
CA HIS A 226 -16.25 1.73 -12.56
C HIS A 226 -15.31 2.95 -12.66
N LYS A 227 -15.22 3.57 -13.84
CA LYS A 227 -14.46 4.82 -14.04
C LYS A 227 -14.98 5.95 -13.16
N GLN A 228 -16.32 6.07 -13.05
CA GLN A 228 -16.95 7.08 -12.20
C GLN A 228 -16.65 6.82 -10.73
N LYS A 229 -16.85 5.57 -10.24
CA LYS A 229 -16.51 5.18 -8.87
C LYS A 229 -15.04 5.48 -8.56
N ARG A 230 -14.13 5.15 -9.47
CA ARG A 230 -12.70 5.44 -9.32
C ARG A 230 -12.42 6.94 -9.10
N LEU A 231 -13.06 7.81 -9.89
CA LEU A 231 -12.90 9.25 -9.73
C LEU A 231 -13.52 9.75 -8.41
N ASP A 232 -14.68 9.26 -8.05
CA ASP A 232 -15.35 9.66 -6.80
C ASP A 232 -14.55 9.21 -5.57
N ASP A 233 -14.01 8.00 -5.59
CA ASP A 233 -13.18 7.48 -4.50
C ASP A 233 -11.83 8.23 -4.41
N MET A 234 -11.19 8.57 -5.52
CA MET A 234 -9.99 9.43 -5.49
C MET A 234 -10.28 10.80 -4.86
N MET A 235 -11.43 11.40 -5.17
CA MET A 235 -11.84 12.65 -4.52
C MET A 235 -12.04 12.44 -3.01
N ARG A 236 -12.71 11.37 -2.59
CA ARG A 236 -12.89 11.03 -1.16
C ARG A 236 -11.55 10.90 -0.44
N ILE A 237 -10.57 10.22 -1.04
CA ILE A 237 -9.21 10.07 -0.49
C ILE A 237 -8.55 11.44 -0.32
N ILE A 238 -8.56 12.28 -1.35
CA ILE A 238 -7.96 13.61 -1.31
C ILE A 238 -8.58 14.45 -0.19
N LEU A 239 -9.91 14.44 -0.06
CA LEU A 239 -10.62 15.18 0.99
C LEU A 239 -10.34 14.65 2.40
N SER A 240 -10.26 13.32 2.57
CA SER A 240 -9.90 12.68 3.83
C SER A 240 -8.50 13.06 4.28
N LEU A 241 -7.51 13.00 3.38
CA LEU A 241 -6.14 13.43 3.66
C LEU A 241 -6.07 14.93 3.96
N ASN A 242 -6.85 15.77 3.25
CA ASN A 242 -6.89 17.21 3.48
C ASN A 242 -7.47 17.53 4.86
N ALA A 243 -8.53 16.84 5.28
CA ALA A 243 -9.09 16.96 6.62
C ALA A 243 -8.08 16.51 7.70
N SER A 244 -7.35 15.43 7.47
CA SER A 244 -6.30 14.95 8.37
C SER A 244 -5.15 15.96 8.48
N ALA A 245 -4.76 16.60 7.37
CA ALA A 245 -3.72 17.62 7.33
C ALA A 245 -4.12 18.92 8.06
N ALA A 246 -5.41 19.17 8.32
CA ALA A 246 -5.85 20.41 8.96
C ALA A 246 -5.45 20.52 10.45
N HIS A 247 -5.26 19.38 11.15
CA HIS A 247 -5.19 19.35 12.62
C HIS A 247 -3.87 18.81 13.18
N GLY A 248 -2.95 18.31 12.34
CA GLY A 248 -1.67 17.74 12.78
C GLY A 248 -0.57 18.76 13.05
N PRO A 249 0.58 18.33 13.59
CA PRO A 249 1.81 19.10 13.67
C PRO A 249 2.23 19.65 12.29
N ILE A 250 3.03 20.72 12.28
CA ILE A 250 3.41 21.39 11.01
C ILE A 250 4.17 20.47 10.06
N GLU A 251 4.98 19.57 10.58
CA GLU A 251 5.75 18.59 9.80
C GLU A 251 4.82 17.58 9.10
N GLU A 252 3.84 17.05 9.81
CA GLU A 252 2.82 16.13 9.27
C GLU A 252 1.96 16.83 8.22
N ARG A 253 1.49 18.03 8.54
CA ARG A 253 0.70 18.86 7.60
C ARG A 253 1.45 19.12 6.30
N THR A 254 2.74 19.46 6.39
CA THR A 254 3.58 19.72 5.22
C THR A 254 3.83 18.44 4.41
N ALA A 255 4.04 17.32 5.08
CA ALA A 255 4.21 16.01 4.45
C ALA A 255 2.94 15.57 3.70
N LEU A 256 1.79 15.62 4.36
CA LEU A 256 0.49 15.29 3.77
C LEU A 256 0.14 16.25 2.64
N ARG A 257 0.44 17.56 2.76
CA ARG A 257 0.16 18.54 1.70
C ARG A 257 0.84 18.17 0.39
N ARG A 258 2.13 17.78 0.42
CA ARG A 258 2.83 17.31 -0.78
C ARG A 258 2.11 16.12 -1.42
N ARG A 259 1.65 15.14 -0.60
CA ARG A 259 0.92 13.97 -1.12
C ARG A 259 -0.42 14.37 -1.72
N ILE A 260 -1.17 15.21 -1.04
CA ILE A 260 -2.46 15.75 -1.50
C ILE A 260 -2.29 16.45 -2.85
N ASP A 261 -1.30 17.31 -2.99
CA ASP A 261 -1.03 18.03 -4.23
C ASP A 261 -0.71 17.07 -5.39
N GLN A 262 0.08 16.01 -5.14
CA GLN A 262 0.39 14.98 -6.13
C GLN A 262 -0.86 14.17 -6.51
N LEU A 263 -1.67 13.74 -5.54
CA LEU A 263 -2.92 13.04 -5.79
C LEU A 263 -3.94 13.92 -6.53
N THR A 264 -4.01 15.20 -6.22
CA THR A 264 -4.86 16.15 -6.92
C THR A 264 -4.43 16.31 -8.39
N MET A 265 -3.13 16.35 -8.66
CA MET A 265 -2.59 16.32 -10.02
C MET A 265 -3.02 15.03 -10.76
N ASP A 266 -2.81 13.87 -10.12
CA ASP A 266 -3.14 12.57 -10.72
C ASP A 266 -4.67 12.42 -10.89
N TYR A 267 -5.47 12.98 -10.01
CA TYR A 267 -6.92 13.04 -10.14
C TYR A 267 -7.35 13.84 -11.38
N ILE A 268 -6.83 15.06 -11.56
CA ILE A 268 -7.12 15.89 -12.75
C ILE A 268 -6.68 15.16 -14.03
N TYR A 269 -5.51 14.51 -14.01
CA TYR A 269 -5.03 13.68 -15.12
C TYR A 269 -6.03 12.55 -15.42
N ASN A 270 -6.50 11.83 -14.40
CA ASN A 270 -7.46 10.73 -14.55
C ASN A 270 -8.82 11.21 -15.08
N ILE A 271 -9.33 12.37 -14.64
CA ILE A 271 -10.54 12.98 -15.22
C ILE A 271 -10.36 13.14 -16.73
N ILE A 272 -9.24 13.71 -17.16
CA ILE A 272 -8.96 13.95 -18.59
C ILE A 272 -8.90 12.63 -19.38
N ILE A 273 -8.19 11.64 -18.87
CA ILE A 273 -7.97 10.37 -19.57
C ILE A 273 -9.24 9.51 -19.62
N LEU A 274 -9.96 9.42 -18.49
CA LEU A 274 -11.10 8.51 -18.35
C LEU A 274 -12.37 9.07 -18.98
N THR A 275 -12.61 10.39 -18.87
CA THR A 275 -13.86 10.99 -19.29
C THR A 275 -13.78 11.71 -20.65
N ARG A 276 -12.65 12.33 -20.96
CA ARG A 276 -12.45 13.22 -22.12
C ARG A 276 -13.52 14.32 -22.24
N SER A 277 -14.16 14.67 -21.12
CA SER A 277 -15.27 15.60 -21.03
C SER A 277 -14.82 16.94 -20.45
N GLU A 278 -15.02 18.03 -21.21
CA GLU A 278 -14.76 19.39 -20.73
C GLU A 278 -15.70 19.75 -19.56
N GLN A 279 -16.94 19.28 -19.62
CA GLN A 279 -17.91 19.48 -18.55
C GLN A 279 -17.47 18.83 -17.24
N GLN A 280 -17.13 17.53 -17.26
CA GLN A 280 -16.67 16.82 -16.07
C GLN A 280 -15.37 17.41 -15.50
N LEU A 281 -14.46 17.80 -16.39
CA LEU A 281 -13.22 18.47 -15.95
C LEU A 281 -13.52 19.78 -15.24
N SER A 282 -14.43 20.61 -15.79
CA SER A 282 -14.82 21.89 -15.18
C SER A 282 -15.51 21.70 -13.83
N GLU A 283 -16.51 20.83 -13.76
CA GLU A 283 -17.27 20.57 -12.53
C GLU A 283 -16.38 20.06 -11.39
N ARG A 284 -15.48 19.11 -11.69
CA ARG A 284 -14.61 18.51 -10.69
C ARG A 284 -13.46 19.42 -10.26
N THR A 285 -12.91 20.25 -11.18
CA THR A 285 -11.90 21.26 -10.80
C THR A 285 -12.52 22.41 -10.01
N GLU A 286 -13.79 22.77 -10.26
CA GLU A 286 -14.52 23.70 -9.44
C GLU A 286 -14.74 23.16 -8.01
N GLN A 287 -15.06 21.87 -7.87
CA GLN A 287 -15.17 21.23 -6.56
C GLN A 287 -13.83 21.29 -5.80
N LEU A 288 -12.72 20.94 -6.45
CA LEU A 288 -11.38 21.08 -5.86
C LEU A 288 -11.06 22.51 -5.45
N SER A 289 -11.52 23.49 -6.23
CA SER A 289 -11.30 24.92 -5.92
C SER A 289 -12.05 25.35 -4.66
N ARG A 290 -13.26 24.87 -4.45
CA ARG A 290 -14.04 25.13 -3.22
C ARG A 290 -13.35 24.57 -1.98
N GLU A 291 -12.60 23.47 -2.13
CA GLU A 291 -11.83 22.84 -1.06
C GLU A 291 -10.41 23.43 -0.91
N GLY A 292 -10.05 24.44 -1.70
CA GLY A 292 -8.72 25.06 -1.69
C GLY A 292 -7.59 24.16 -2.22
N LEU A 293 -7.95 23.16 -3.05
CA LEU A 293 -7.04 22.17 -3.63
C LEU A 293 -6.66 22.47 -5.09
N PHE A 294 -7.34 23.42 -5.70
CA PHE A 294 -7.06 23.90 -7.06
C PHE A 294 -7.18 25.43 -7.11
N PRO A 295 -6.31 26.15 -7.86
CA PRO A 295 -5.24 25.61 -8.70
C PRO A 295 -4.12 24.92 -7.91
N LEU A 296 -3.43 23.97 -8.57
CA LEU A 296 -2.29 23.28 -7.97
C LEU A 296 -1.17 24.30 -7.62
N PRO A 297 -0.51 24.20 -6.46
CA PRO A 297 0.59 25.07 -6.10
C PRO A 297 1.79 24.90 -7.07
N ASP A 298 2.51 26.00 -7.34
CA ASP A 298 3.79 25.95 -8.09
C ASP A 298 4.88 25.34 -7.20
N ALA A 299 4.95 24.00 -7.15
CA ALA A 299 5.92 23.26 -6.35
C ALA A 299 6.84 22.44 -7.24
N ASN A 300 8.07 22.18 -6.75
CA ASN A 300 9.08 21.44 -7.49
C ASN A 300 9.18 19.99 -7.00
N TYR A 301 8.05 19.27 -6.93
CA TYR A 301 8.01 17.87 -6.47
C TYR A 301 8.66 16.92 -7.50
N THR A 302 8.24 17.05 -8.76
CA THR A 302 8.81 16.36 -9.92
C THR A 302 8.71 17.25 -11.15
N SER A 303 9.49 16.95 -12.20
CA SER A 303 9.36 17.66 -13.49
C SER A 303 7.95 17.53 -14.08
N LYS A 304 7.33 16.34 -13.97
CA LYS A 304 5.94 16.09 -14.39
C LYS A 304 4.96 16.99 -13.64
N TYR A 305 5.07 17.03 -12.30
CA TYR A 305 4.20 17.88 -11.48
C TYR A 305 4.32 19.35 -11.83
N LYS A 306 5.54 19.85 -11.89
CA LYS A 306 5.84 21.27 -12.19
C LYS A 306 5.28 21.71 -13.56
N TRP A 307 5.43 20.88 -14.56
CA TRP A 307 4.88 21.15 -15.88
C TRP A 307 3.34 21.13 -15.87
N PHE A 308 2.75 20.11 -15.24
CA PHE A 308 1.31 19.94 -15.18
C PHE A 308 0.62 21.05 -14.37
N SER A 309 1.15 21.41 -13.21
CA SER A 309 0.59 22.47 -12.36
C SER A 309 0.54 23.82 -13.08
N ARG A 310 1.59 24.16 -13.83
CA ARG A 310 1.65 25.40 -14.62
C ARG A 310 0.65 25.42 -15.77
N LEU A 311 0.51 24.31 -16.48
CA LEU A 311 -0.46 24.22 -17.59
C LEU A 311 -1.90 24.24 -17.06
N SER A 312 -2.20 23.46 -16.02
CA SER A 312 -3.55 23.37 -15.46
C SER A 312 -4.02 24.65 -14.74
N ALA A 313 -3.13 25.57 -14.43
CA ALA A 313 -3.45 26.81 -13.74
C ALA A 313 -4.35 27.78 -14.55
N SER A 314 -4.53 27.54 -15.86
CA SER A 314 -5.36 28.39 -16.71
C SER A 314 -6.42 27.58 -17.47
N PRO A 315 -7.60 28.16 -17.76
CA PRO A 315 -8.62 27.49 -18.57
C PRO A 315 -8.12 27.06 -19.96
N ALA A 316 -7.26 27.86 -20.59
CA ALA A 316 -6.67 27.51 -21.88
C ALA A 316 -5.73 26.33 -21.78
N GLY A 317 -4.94 26.25 -20.71
CA GLY A 317 -4.05 25.13 -20.44
C GLY A 317 -4.81 23.84 -20.13
N LEU A 318 -5.90 23.90 -19.37
CA LEU A 318 -6.77 22.73 -19.13
C LEU A 318 -7.37 22.20 -20.45
N LYS A 319 -7.83 23.10 -21.36
CA LYS A 319 -8.30 22.69 -22.70
C LYS A 319 -7.19 22.06 -23.53
N LEU A 320 -5.97 22.59 -23.44
CA LEU A 320 -4.82 22.00 -24.11
C LEU A 320 -4.52 20.59 -23.57
N LEU A 321 -4.49 20.41 -22.25
CA LEU A 321 -4.30 19.11 -21.60
C LEU A 321 -5.38 18.10 -22.02
N LEU A 322 -6.65 18.53 -22.02
CA LEU A 322 -7.78 17.68 -22.42
C LEU A 322 -7.64 17.15 -23.85
N ARG A 323 -7.08 17.94 -24.76
CA ARG A 323 -6.88 17.55 -26.17
C ARG A 323 -5.63 16.73 -26.40
N SER A 324 -4.52 17.05 -25.70
CA SER A 324 -3.21 16.48 -25.97
C SER A 324 -2.91 15.19 -25.19
N LEU A 325 -3.28 15.10 -23.90
CA LEU A 325 -2.92 13.94 -23.07
C LEU A 325 -3.49 12.61 -23.60
N PRO A 326 -4.75 12.51 -24.04
CA PRO A 326 -5.28 11.26 -24.60
C PRO A 326 -4.56 10.81 -25.88
N LEU A 327 -3.97 11.73 -26.63
CA LEU A 327 -3.18 11.41 -27.82
C LEU A 327 -1.79 10.91 -27.45
N LEU A 328 -1.12 11.58 -26.50
CA LEU A 328 0.22 11.21 -26.04
C LEU A 328 0.24 9.82 -25.41
N ARG A 329 -0.78 9.44 -24.65
CA ARG A 329 -0.88 8.11 -24.04
C ARG A 329 -0.88 6.98 -25.07
N ARG A 330 -1.48 7.19 -26.25
CA ARG A 330 -1.50 6.20 -27.32
C ARG A 330 -0.12 5.86 -27.92
N PHE A 331 0.89 6.67 -27.64
CA PHE A 331 2.27 6.45 -28.11
C PHE A 331 3.18 5.88 -27.02
N THR A 332 2.69 5.74 -25.78
CA THR A 332 3.46 5.24 -24.63
C THR A 332 2.96 3.88 -24.12
N ASP A 333 1.78 3.45 -24.51
CA ASP A 333 1.22 2.10 -24.35
C ASP A 333 1.55 1.24 -25.59
#